data_3f021ee4fe38d07c818e17f789007415
#
_entry.id   3f021ee4fe38d07c818e17f789007415
#
_cell.length_a   1.000
_cell.length_b   1.000
_cell.length_c   1.000
_cell.angle_alpha   90.00
_cell.angle_beta   90.00
_cell.angle_gamma   90.00
#
_symmetry.space_group_name_H-M   'P 1'
#
loop_
_entity.id
_entity.type
_entity.pdbx_description
1 polymer ?
#
loop_
_entity_poly.entity_id
_entity_poly.type
_entity_poly.pdbx_seq_one_letter_code
_entity_poly.pdbx_strand_id
1 'polypeptide(L)'
;MAKEILGYIKLQIPAGSANPAPPVGPALGQKGLNIQDFCKQFNDATKNLEKGAPIPTVITAYKDRSFDFVTKKPPVTFYLKKAAKIKKGCQTPGRSTLGKVTMAQINEIAKEKLEDLNAYDVDQASKIILGSARSMGMEIV
;
A
#
# COMPACT_ATOMS: atom_id res chain seq x y z
N MET A 1 11.92 28.81 2.16
CA MET A 1 12.32 28.32 3.49
C MET A 1 11.76 26.94 3.73
N ALA A 2 12.56 26.08 4.34
CA ALA A 2 12.08 24.76 4.73
C ALA A 2 11.03 24.88 5.84
N LYS A 3 9.89 24.26 5.67
CA LYS A 3 8.84 24.20 6.69
C LYS A 3 9.26 23.22 7.79
N GLU A 4 8.93 23.58 9.02
CA GLU A 4 9.25 22.70 10.14
C GLU A 4 8.26 21.54 10.19
N ILE A 5 8.78 20.32 10.17
CA ILE A 5 7.99 19.08 10.13
C ILE A 5 7.48 18.76 11.53
N LEU A 6 6.17 18.65 11.68
CA LEU A 6 5.54 18.21 12.92
C LEU A 6 5.63 16.69 13.07
N GLY A 7 5.49 15.95 11.98
CA GLY A 7 5.57 14.50 11.98
C GLY A 7 5.10 13.88 10.66
N TYR A 8 5.10 12.57 10.63
CA TYR A 8 4.67 11.78 9.49
C TYR A 8 3.46 10.93 9.86
N ILE A 9 2.56 10.75 8.90
CA ILE A 9 1.40 9.87 9.03
C ILE A 9 1.45 8.87 7.89
N LYS A 10 1.39 7.58 8.21
CA LYS A 10 1.38 6.51 7.21
C LYS A 10 0.03 5.81 7.25
N LEU A 11 -0.66 5.81 6.12
CA LEU A 11 -2.00 5.23 5.99
C LEU A 11 -2.10 4.38 4.72
N GLN A 12 -3.02 3.43 4.73
CA GLN A 12 -3.47 2.73 3.53
C GLN A 12 -4.92 3.16 3.26
N ILE A 13 -5.14 3.80 2.13
CA ILE A 13 -6.43 4.38 1.78
C ILE A 13 -6.87 3.81 0.43
N PRO A 14 -8.12 3.36 0.28
CA PRO A 14 -8.62 2.90 -1.01
C PRO A 14 -8.55 3.99 -2.07
N ALA A 15 -8.04 3.66 -3.25
CA ALA A 15 -7.88 4.62 -4.35
C ALA A 15 -9.23 5.21 -4.76
N GLY A 16 -9.28 6.53 -4.89
CA GLY A 16 -10.48 7.26 -5.28
C GLY A 16 -11.62 7.25 -4.26
N SER A 17 -11.40 6.72 -3.05
CA SER A 17 -12.43 6.54 -2.03
C SER A 17 -12.02 7.08 -0.66
N ALA A 18 -11.10 8.04 -0.62
CA ALA A 18 -10.74 8.69 0.64
C ALA A 18 -11.93 9.47 1.20
N ASN A 19 -12.21 9.28 2.48
CA ASN A 19 -13.29 9.97 3.17
C ASN A 19 -12.87 10.30 4.62
N PRO A 20 -13.60 11.18 5.33
CA PRO A 20 -13.27 11.54 6.70
C PRO A 20 -13.47 10.42 7.74
N ALA A 21 -14.06 9.30 7.36
CA ALA A 21 -14.25 8.17 8.26
C ALA A 21 -12.91 7.53 8.66
N PRO A 22 -12.82 6.81 9.80
CA PRO A 22 -11.59 6.11 10.16
C PRO A 22 -11.08 5.21 9.03
N PRO A 23 -9.75 5.11 8.81
CA PRO A 23 -8.67 5.62 9.66
C PRO A 23 -8.18 7.04 9.32
N VAL A 24 -8.71 7.67 8.27
CA VAL A 24 -8.20 8.96 7.75
C VAL A 24 -8.49 10.12 8.72
N GLY A 25 -9.74 10.25 9.16
CA GLY A 25 -10.18 11.34 10.02
C GLY A 25 -9.37 11.47 11.30
N PRO A 26 -9.34 10.43 12.16
CA PRO A 26 -8.59 10.48 13.42
C PRO A 26 -7.10 10.71 13.23
N ALA A 27 -6.47 10.10 12.23
CA ALA A 27 -5.04 10.24 11.98
C ALA A 27 -4.65 11.67 11.59
N LEU A 28 -5.41 12.30 10.72
CA LEU A 28 -5.19 13.69 10.30
C LEU A 28 -5.62 14.68 11.39
N GLY A 29 -6.70 14.39 12.09
CA GLY A 29 -7.21 15.23 13.17
C GLY A 29 -6.23 15.39 14.32
N GLN A 30 -5.49 14.36 14.68
CA GLN A 30 -4.45 14.43 15.71
C GLN A 30 -3.34 15.43 15.37
N LYS A 31 -3.08 15.65 14.09
CA LYS A 31 -2.08 16.60 13.62
C LYS A 31 -2.67 17.97 13.25
N GLY A 32 -3.98 18.14 13.39
CA GLY A 32 -4.66 19.39 13.08
C GLY A 32 -4.73 19.72 11.60
N LEU A 33 -4.65 18.73 10.73
CA LEU A 33 -4.69 18.92 9.28
C LEU A 33 -6.12 18.99 8.76
N ASN A 34 -6.32 19.63 7.61
CA ASN A 34 -7.61 19.68 6.95
C ASN A 34 -7.91 18.36 6.24
N ILE A 35 -8.85 17.60 6.80
CA ILE A 35 -9.23 16.27 6.32
C ILE A 35 -9.88 16.34 4.93
N GLN A 36 -10.76 17.32 4.71
CA GLN A 36 -11.48 17.47 3.44
C GLN A 36 -10.56 17.79 2.27
N ASP A 37 -9.61 18.70 2.47
CA ASP A 37 -8.61 19.05 1.46
C ASP A 37 -7.75 17.84 1.10
N PHE A 38 -7.32 17.08 2.10
CA PHE A 38 -6.54 15.86 1.89
C PHE A 38 -7.35 14.84 1.07
N CYS A 39 -8.58 14.56 1.44
CA CYS A 39 -9.43 13.60 0.73
C CYS A 39 -9.62 14.00 -0.73
N LYS A 40 -9.87 15.29 -0.99
CA LYS A 40 -10.03 15.82 -2.35
C LYS A 40 -8.77 15.64 -3.18
N GLN A 41 -7.63 16.07 -2.66
CA GLN A 41 -6.34 15.95 -3.36
C GLN A 41 -5.94 14.49 -3.60
N PHE A 42 -6.16 13.63 -2.61
CA PHE A 42 -5.88 12.20 -2.72
C PHE A 42 -6.78 11.54 -3.79
N ASN A 43 -8.07 11.82 -3.77
CA ASN A 43 -8.99 11.28 -4.76
C ASN A 43 -8.63 11.73 -6.18
N ASP A 44 -8.25 12.99 -6.35
CA ASP A 44 -7.81 13.51 -7.64
C ASP A 44 -6.50 12.84 -8.11
N ALA A 45 -5.56 12.64 -7.20
CA ALA A 45 -4.28 12.00 -7.49
C ALA A 45 -4.41 10.51 -7.83
N THR A 46 -5.40 9.84 -7.26
CA THR A 46 -5.58 8.39 -7.41
C THR A 46 -6.70 7.98 -8.37
N LYS A 47 -7.36 8.94 -9.02
CA LYS A 47 -8.52 8.63 -9.87
C LYS A 47 -8.18 7.73 -11.07
N ASN A 48 -6.92 7.74 -11.53
CA ASN A 48 -6.44 6.90 -12.63
C ASN A 48 -6.00 5.51 -12.18
N LEU A 49 -5.99 5.24 -10.88
CA LEU A 49 -5.61 3.96 -10.30
C LEU A 49 -6.83 3.04 -10.16
N GLU A 50 -6.58 1.76 -9.93
CA GLU A 50 -7.64 0.78 -9.72
C GLU A 50 -8.46 1.15 -8.48
N LYS A 51 -9.77 1.35 -8.67
CA LYS A 51 -10.69 1.72 -7.59
C LYS A 51 -10.75 0.65 -6.52
N GLY A 52 -10.65 1.07 -5.26
CA GLY A 52 -10.67 0.15 -4.12
C GLY A 52 -9.33 -0.51 -3.80
N ALA A 53 -8.31 -0.32 -4.63
CA ALA A 53 -6.96 -0.80 -4.31
C ALA A 53 -6.40 -0.01 -3.12
N PRO A 54 -5.88 -0.66 -2.06
CA PRO A 54 -5.29 0.07 -0.95
C PRO A 54 -4.00 0.75 -1.41
N ILE A 55 -3.95 2.08 -1.26
CA ILE A 55 -2.80 2.88 -1.65
C ILE A 55 -2.05 3.30 -0.39
N PRO A 56 -0.82 2.82 -0.16
CA PRO A 56 0.01 3.28 0.93
C PRO A 56 0.37 4.75 0.71
N THR A 57 0.05 5.59 1.69
CA THR A 57 0.26 7.02 1.60
C THR A 57 1.07 7.49 2.80
N VAL A 58 2.14 8.24 2.54
CA VAL A 58 2.95 8.89 3.58
C VAL A 58 2.62 10.37 3.54
N ILE A 59 2.07 10.89 4.62
CA ILE A 59 1.69 12.29 4.76
C ILE A 59 2.70 12.97 5.68
N THR A 60 3.30 14.06 5.20
CA THR A 60 4.18 14.90 6.01
C THR A 60 3.37 16.07 6.54
N ALA A 61 3.23 16.16 7.86
CA ALA A 61 2.53 17.26 8.52
C ALA A 61 3.54 18.34 8.94
N TYR A 62 3.21 19.59 8.67
CA TYR A 62 4.01 20.75 9.06
C TYR A 62 3.38 21.53 10.21
N LYS A 63 4.17 22.31 10.93
CA LYS A 63 3.70 23.13 12.06
C LYS A 63 2.70 24.20 11.67
N ASP A 64 2.72 24.67 10.43
CA ASP A 64 1.78 25.65 9.91
C ASP A 64 0.42 25.03 9.49
N ARG A 65 0.19 23.77 9.82
CA ARG A 65 -1.00 22.98 9.47
C ARG A 65 -1.13 22.67 7.98
N SER A 66 -0.09 22.89 7.19
CA SER A 66 -0.01 22.40 5.83
C SER A 66 0.47 20.95 5.82
N PHE A 67 0.29 20.29 4.71
CA PHE A 67 0.72 18.91 4.53
C PHE A 67 1.18 18.66 3.09
N ASP A 68 2.08 17.70 2.95
CA ASP A 68 2.41 17.08 1.67
C ASP A 68 2.17 15.58 1.79
N PHE A 69 1.84 14.92 0.70
CA PHE A 69 1.67 13.47 0.72
C PHE A 69 2.30 12.83 -0.52
N VAL A 70 2.76 11.60 -0.32
CA VAL A 70 3.31 10.77 -1.39
C VAL A 70 2.53 9.47 -1.40
N THR A 71 1.99 9.10 -2.56
CA THR A 71 1.31 7.83 -2.75
C THR A 71 2.29 6.81 -3.30
N LYS A 72 2.20 5.58 -2.81
CA LYS A 72 3.01 4.45 -3.27
C LYS A 72 2.11 3.43 -3.97
N LYS A 73 2.71 2.46 -4.63
CA LYS A 73 1.96 1.38 -5.25
C LYS A 73 1.30 0.48 -4.20
N PRO A 74 0.20 -0.20 -4.54
CA PRO A 74 -0.50 -1.08 -3.60
C PRO A 74 0.43 -2.09 -2.92
N PRO A 75 0.09 -2.57 -1.69
CA PRO A 75 0.91 -3.53 -0.99
C PRO A 75 1.06 -4.85 -1.76
N VAL A 76 2.16 -5.55 -1.55
CA VAL A 76 2.42 -6.86 -2.15
C VAL A 76 1.27 -7.84 -1.88
N THR A 77 0.70 -7.80 -0.68
CA THR A 77 -0.43 -8.66 -0.31
C THR A 77 -1.65 -8.48 -1.21
N PHE A 78 -1.92 -7.25 -1.65
CA PHE A 78 -3.00 -6.97 -2.59
C PHE A 78 -2.76 -7.66 -3.93
N TYR A 79 -1.58 -7.54 -4.48
CA TYR A 79 -1.20 -8.19 -5.74
C TYR A 79 -1.25 -9.72 -5.63
N LEU A 80 -0.75 -10.28 -4.53
CA LEU A 80 -0.74 -11.72 -4.30
C LEU A 80 -2.16 -12.28 -4.18
N LYS A 81 -3.04 -11.62 -3.44
CA LYS A 81 -4.44 -12.02 -3.34
C LYS A 81 -5.15 -11.98 -4.68
N LYS A 82 -4.87 -10.95 -5.48
CA LYS A 82 -5.43 -10.82 -6.83
C LYS A 82 -4.92 -11.92 -7.76
N ALA A 83 -3.64 -12.21 -7.74
CA ALA A 83 -3.02 -13.25 -8.57
C ALA A 83 -3.51 -14.66 -8.21
N ALA A 84 -3.67 -14.95 -6.92
CA ALA A 84 -4.17 -16.23 -6.42
C ALA A 84 -5.70 -16.32 -6.43
N LYS A 85 -6.41 -15.23 -6.73
CA LYS A 85 -7.88 -15.12 -6.72
C LYS A 85 -8.51 -15.49 -5.37
N ILE A 86 -7.86 -15.07 -4.28
CA ILE A 86 -8.35 -15.29 -2.91
C ILE A 86 -8.68 -13.96 -2.24
N LYS A 87 -9.62 -13.99 -1.31
CA LYS A 87 -10.05 -12.80 -0.55
C LYS A 87 -9.18 -12.53 0.68
N LYS A 88 -8.69 -13.58 1.30
CA LYS A 88 -7.87 -13.54 2.52
C LYS A 88 -6.71 -14.51 2.41
N GLY A 89 -5.62 -14.21 3.13
CA GLY A 89 -4.54 -15.16 3.32
C GLY A 89 -4.95 -16.35 4.19
N CYS A 90 -4.08 -17.36 4.28
CA CYS A 90 -4.31 -18.54 5.09
C CYS A 90 -4.36 -18.19 6.57
N GLN A 91 -5.26 -18.82 7.33
CA GLN A 91 -5.35 -18.64 8.79
C GLN A 91 -4.19 -19.30 9.53
N THR A 92 -3.65 -20.38 8.98
CA THR A 92 -2.54 -21.12 9.57
C THR A 92 -1.39 -21.26 8.57
N PRO A 93 -0.68 -20.15 8.25
CA PRO A 93 0.45 -20.19 7.32
C PRO A 93 1.54 -21.13 7.85
N GLY A 94 2.14 -21.91 6.97
CA GLY A 94 3.15 -22.89 7.32
C GLY A 94 2.60 -24.26 7.71
N ARG A 95 1.32 -24.38 8.05
CA ARG A 95 0.64 -25.65 8.32
C ARG A 95 -0.27 -26.08 7.18
N SER A 96 -0.95 -25.12 6.58
CA SER A 96 -1.82 -25.33 5.43
C SER A 96 -1.57 -24.27 4.37
N THR A 97 -1.93 -24.56 3.12
CA THR A 97 -1.81 -23.62 2.01
C THR A 97 -3.19 -23.24 1.49
N LEU A 98 -3.34 -21.97 1.11
CA LEU A 98 -4.58 -21.42 0.58
C LEU A 98 -4.30 -20.64 -0.69
N GLY A 99 -4.35 -21.24 -1.82
CA GLY A 99 -4.08 -20.58 -3.10
C GLY A 99 -2.68 -20.88 -3.62
N LYS A 100 -2.54 -20.67 -4.91
CA LYS A 100 -1.30 -20.97 -5.63
C LYS A 100 -0.88 -19.75 -6.44
N VAL A 101 0.41 -19.48 -6.49
CA VAL A 101 1.01 -18.39 -7.25
C VAL A 101 2.18 -18.97 -8.06
N THR A 102 2.26 -18.58 -9.32
CA THR A 102 3.38 -19.00 -10.18
C THR A 102 4.54 -18.02 -10.08
N MET A 103 5.74 -18.48 -10.38
CA MET A 103 6.93 -17.60 -10.44
C MET A 103 6.78 -16.49 -11.47
N ALA A 104 6.07 -16.73 -12.58
CA ALA A 104 5.78 -15.70 -13.58
C ALA A 104 4.94 -14.56 -12.98
N GLN A 105 3.91 -14.88 -12.22
CA GLN A 105 3.06 -13.90 -11.52
C GLN A 105 3.88 -13.12 -10.48
N ILE A 106 4.75 -13.79 -9.73
CA ILE A 106 5.65 -13.14 -8.76
C ILE A 106 6.58 -12.17 -9.46
N ASN A 107 7.16 -12.54 -10.59
CA ASN A 107 8.04 -11.67 -11.36
C ASN A 107 7.31 -10.43 -11.91
N GLU A 108 6.07 -10.56 -12.36
CA GLU A 108 5.25 -9.43 -12.79
C GLU A 108 4.98 -8.46 -11.64
N ILE A 109 4.63 -8.97 -10.48
CA ILE A 109 4.42 -8.16 -9.25
C ILE A 109 5.72 -7.46 -8.88
N ALA A 110 6.85 -8.17 -8.96
CA ALA A 110 8.17 -7.60 -8.65
C ALA A 110 8.52 -6.43 -9.57
N LYS A 111 8.24 -6.54 -10.85
CA LYS A 111 8.46 -5.46 -11.83
C LYS A 111 7.63 -4.23 -11.51
N GLU A 112 6.36 -4.40 -11.18
CA GLU A 112 5.47 -3.29 -10.84
C GLU A 112 5.88 -2.59 -9.55
N LYS A 113 6.33 -3.36 -8.57
CA LYS A 113 6.65 -2.83 -7.24
C LYS A 113 8.13 -2.46 -7.07
N LEU A 114 8.96 -2.65 -8.07
CA LEU A 114 10.41 -2.44 -7.98
C LEU A 114 10.78 -1.02 -7.51
N GLU A 115 10.00 -0.02 -7.90
CA GLU A 115 10.21 1.38 -7.52
C GLU A 115 10.13 1.59 -6.00
N ASP A 116 9.28 0.83 -5.31
CA ASP A 116 9.04 0.97 -3.88
C ASP A 116 9.87 0.01 -3.04
N LEU A 117 10.56 -0.94 -3.68
CA LEU A 117 11.35 -1.96 -3.00
C LEU A 117 12.83 -1.57 -2.90
N ASN A 118 13.48 -2.06 -1.85
CA ASN A 118 14.92 -1.93 -1.65
C ASN A 118 15.68 -3.06 -2.36
N ALA A 119 15.36 -3.30 -3.62
CA ALA A 119 15.97 -4.33 -4.44
C ALA A 119 16.67 -3.70 -5.66
N TYR A 120 17.80 -4.24 -6.06
CA TYR A 120 18.57 -3.72 -7.20
C TYR A 120 18.04 -4.23 -8.54
N ASP A 121 17.44 -5.42 -8.55
CA ASP A 121 16.93 -6.04 -9.76
C ASP A 121 15.62 -6.82 -9.50
N VAL A 122 15.03 -7.31 -10.58
CA VAL A 122 13.75 -8.05 -10.51
C VAL A 122 13.91 -9.37 -9.76
N ASP A 123 15.05 -10.04 -9.88
CA ASP A 123 15.30 -11.33 -9.20
C ASP A 123 15.30 -11.16 -7.68
N GLN A 124 15.95 -10.13 -7.18
CA GLN A 124 15.94 -9.81 -5.74
C GLN A 124 14.57 -9.38 -5.26
N ALA A 125 13.88 -8.56 -6.04
CA ALA A 125 12.50 -8.16 -5.74
C ALA A 125 11.56 -9.38 -5.70
N SER A 126 11.74 -10.32 -6.61
CA SER A 126 10.97 -11.57 -6.63
C SER A 126 11.15 -12.41 -5.36
N LYS A 127 12.37 -12.45 -4.82
CA LYS A 127 12.64 -13.15 -3.54
C LYS A 127 11.90 -12.51 -2.37
N ILE A 128 11.81 -11.18 -2.32
CA ILE A 128 11.07 -10.45 -1.30
C ILE A 128 9.59 -10.81 -1.37
N ILE A 129 9.03 -10.82 -2.57
CA ILE A 129 7.61 -11.13 -2.79
C ILE A 129 7.32 -12.61 -2.52
N LEU A 130 8.25 -13.49 -2.87
CA LEU A 130 8.16 -14.91 -2.57
C LEU A 130 8.03 -15.15 -1.06
N GLY A 131 8.84 -14.47 -0.25
CA GLY A 131 8.75 -14.52 1.21
C GLY A 131 7.40 -14.05 1.72
N SER A 132 6.85 -12.98 1.16
CA SER A 132 5.51 -12.48 1.51
C SER A 132 4.42 -13.50 1.15
N ALA A 133 4.51 -14.14 -0.01
CA ALA A 133 3.56 -15.17 -0.44
C ALA A 133 3.59 -16.38 0.51
N ARG A 134 4.76 -16.82 0.92
CA ARG A 134 4.92 -17.90 1.89
C ARG A 134 4.33 -17.55 3.24
N SER A 135 4.54 -16.31 3.70
CA SER A 135 3.97 -15.84 4.97
C SER A 135 2.44 -15.76 4.95
N MET A 136 1.86 -15.60 3.77
CA MET A 136 0.40 -15.62 3.57
C MET A 136 -0.16 -17.04 3.42
N GLY A 137 0.68 -18.05 3.39
CA GLY A 137 0.27 -19.44 3.23
C GLY A 137 -0.04 -19.83 1.79
N MET A 138 0.57 -19.17 0.81
CA MET A 138 0.43 -19.52 -0.60
C MET A 138 1.46 -20.55 -1.04
N GLU A 139 1.05 -21.45 -1.90
CA GLU A 139 1.94 -22.40 -2.56
C GLU A 139 2.54 -21.76 -3.82
N ILE A 140 3.85 -21.86 -3.95
CA ILE A 140 4.58 -21.39 -5.12
C ILE A 140 4.76 -22.56 -6.08
N VAL A 141 4.22 -22.40 -7.27
CA VAL A 141 4.24 -23.45 -8.30
C VAL A 141 5.25 -23.14 -9.41
#